data_9c43d94201532f586065d5efa4b459c2
#
_entry.id   9c43d94201532f586065d5efa4b459c2
#
_cell.length_a   1.000
_cell.length_b   1.000
_cell.length_c   1.000
_cell.angle_alpha   90.00
_cell.angle_beta   90.00
_cell.angle_gamma   90.00
#
_symmetry.space_group_name_H-M   'P 1'
#
loop_
_entity.id
_entity.type
_entity.pdbx_description
1 polymer ?
#
loop_
_entity_poly.entity_id
_entity_poly.type
_entity_poly.pdbx_seq_one_letter_code
_entity_poly.pdbx_strand_id
1 'polypeptide(L)'
;MHDTLGRLIGVSLGPGDPMMITRAAWAELQRRDTRWVYPVRSGNSESHAFGIVRRAGIEPVADHQPLVFPMTYDAEKLGKAWLKTAQTVLPWLQAGQDVLFLVEGDASTYATFGHLARTVKSLDERISTPVIAGINAFTAAGAMVGQPLAEQDDTMAVVPAAYGVSMLPRLLHDFDTLVLMK
;
A
#
# COMPACT_ATOMS: atom_id res chain seq x y z
N MET A 1 -24.70 -1.54 23.81
CA MET A 1 -24.21 -0.87 22.58
C MET A 1 -23.20 -1.82 21.96
N HIS A 2 -23.42 -2.31 20.75
CA HIS A 2 -22.36 -3.02 20.04
C HIS A 2 -21.32 -1.97 19.66
N ASP A 3 -20.17 -1.98 20.32
CA ASP A 3 -19.02 -1.17 19.90
C ASP A 3 -18.59 -1.69 18.53
N THR A 4 -19.06 -1.02 17.48
CA THR A 4 -18.61 -1.30 16.10
C THR A 4 -17.19 -0.78 16.00
N LEU A 5 -16.23 -1.71 15.91
CA LEU A 5 -14.83 -1.39 15.66
C LEU A 5 -14.67 -0.71 14.30
N GLY A 6 -13.74 0.22 14.21
CA GLY A 6 -13.32 0.79 12.94
C GLY A 6 -12.50 -0.20 12.10
N ARG A 7 -12.36 0.09 10.81
CA ARG A 7 -11.62 -0.72 9.84
C ARG A 7 -10.28 -0.05 9.51
N LEU A 8 -9.21 -0.83 9.38
CA LEU A 8 -7.96 -0.37 8.79
C LEU A 8 -7.98 -0.70 7.29
N ILE A 9 -8.22 0.28 6.44
CA ILE A 9 -8.45 0.11 5.01
C ILE A 9 -7.19 0.48 4.23
N GLY A 10 -6.60 -0.47 3.50
CA GLY A 10 -5.53 -0.21 2.55
C GLY A 10 -6.11 0.41 1.28
N VAL A 11 -5.84 1.69 1.05
CA VAL A 11 -6.36 2.42 -0.12
C VAL A 11 -5.26 2.57 -1.15
N SER A 12 -5.39 1.84 -2.26
CA SER A 12 -4.44 1.85 -3.38
C SER A 12 -4.67 3.07 -4.27
N LEU A 13 -3.62 3.85 -4.49
CA LEU A 13 -3.69 5.12 -5.23
C LEU A 13 -3.17 5.03 -6.68
N GLY A 14 -2.80 3.82 -7.10
CA GLY A 14 -2.18 3.63 -8.41
C GLY A 14 -0.72 4.10 -8.45
N PRO A 15 -0.09 4.05 -9.65
CA PRO A 15 1.37 4.18 -9.80
C PRO A 15 1.90 5.62 -9.80
N GLY A 16 1.04 6.62 -9.57
CA GLY A 16 1.48 8.01 -9.47
C GLY A 16 0.60 9.02 -10.19
N ASP A 17 0.01 8.65 -11.33
CA ASP A 17 -0.96 9.50 -12.04
C ASP A 17 -2.30 9.48 -11.27
N PRO A 18 -2.83 10.65 -10.87
CA PRO A 18 -4.14 10.76 -10.22
C PRO A 18 -5.29 10.14 -11.02
N MET A 19 -5.22 10.13 -12.34
CA MET A 19 -6.22 9.50 -13.21
C MET A 19 -6.26 7.97 -13.10
N MET A 20 -5.23 7.37 -12.49
CA MET A 20 -5.15 5.94 -12.24
C MET A 20 -5.65 5.53 -10.84
N ILE A 21 -6.21 6.48 -10.06
CA ILE A 21 -6.94 6.17 -8.84
C ILE A 21 -8.25 5.48 -9.22
N THR A 22 -8.50 4.29 -8.71
CA THR A 22 -9.75 3.57 -8.99
C THR A 22 -10.95 4.31 -8.39
N ARG A 23 -12.14 4.13 -8.98
CA ARG A 23 -13.36 4.74 -8.45
C ARG A 23 -13.67 4.30 -7.01
N ALA A 24 -13.32 3.07 -6.65
CA ALA A 24 -13.48 2.57 -5.28
C ALA A 24 -12.53 3.31 -4.30
N ALA A 25 -11.26 3.49 -4.66
CA ALA A 25 -10.32 4.25 -3.86
C ALA A 25 -10.75 5.73 -3.76
N TRP A 26 -11.19 6.32 -4.88
CA TRP A 26 -11.71 7.68 -4.90
C TRP A 26 -12.90 7.86 -3.95
N ALA A 27 -13.85 6.92 -3.92
CA ALA A 27 -15.00 6.97 -3.03
C ALA A 27 -14.60 6.97 -1.55
N GLU A 28 -13.64 6.12 -1.16
CA GLU A 28 -13.11 6.11 0.22
C GLU A 28 -12.42 7.44 0.57
N LEU A 29 -11.66 8.02 -0.35
CA LEU A 29 -10.97 9.30 -0.14
C LEU A 29 -11.94 10.51 -0.01
N GLN A 30 -13.18 10.39 -0.48
CA GLN A 30 -14.21 11.43 -0.29
C GLN A 30 -14.86 11.39 1.10
N ARG A 31 -14.67 10.34 1.86
CA ARG A 31 -15.21 10.20 3.21
C ARG A 31 -14.51 11.17 4.16
N ARG A 32 -15.29 11.92 4.94
CA ARG A 32 -14.78 12.91 5.92
C ARG A 32 -14.78 12.39 7.36
N ASP A 33 -15.37 11.24 7.57
CA ASP A 33 -15.48 10.55 8.87
C ASP A 33 -14.31 9.58 9.14
N THR A 34 -13.24 9.65 8.36
CA THR A 34 -12.07 8.76 8.42
C THR A 34 -10.82 9.49 8.90
N ARG A 35 -9.84 8.73 9.40
CA ARG A 35 -8.47 9.19 9.56
C ARG A 35 -7.60 8.70 8.42
N TRP A 36 -6.62 9.52 8.01
CA TRP A 36 -5.68 9.09 6.99
C TRP A 36 -4.29 8.90 7.59
N VAL A 37 -3.66 7.81 7.22
CA VAL A 37 -2.26 7.56 7.51
C VAL A 37 -1.53 7.14 6.24
N TYR A 38 -0.25 7.49 6.14
CA TYR A 38 0.54 7.21 4.97
C TYR A 38 2.00 6.95 5.32
N PRO A 39 2.68 6.08 4.56
CA PRO A 39 4.07 5.71 4.86
C PRO A 39 5.03 6.82 4.49
N VAL A 40 6.03 7.00 5.36
CA VAL A 40 7.23 7.83 5.13
C VAL A 40 8.47 7.05 5.57
N ARG A 41 9.62 7.34 4.95
CA ARG A 41 10.90 6.70 5.30
C ARG A 41 11.47 7.24 6.62
N SER A 42 11.26 8.52 6.87
CA SER A 42 11.67 9.23 8.09
C SER A 42 10.72 10.38 8.37
N GLY A 43 10.81 10.98 9.56
CA GLY A 43 9.93 12.10 9.95
C GLY A 43 10.01 13.33 9.04
N ASN A 44 11.10 13.49 8.29
CA ASN A 44 11.34 14.62 7.40
C ASN A 44 11.17 14.28 5.91
N SER A 45 10.78 13.03 5.58
CA SER A 45 10.58 12.64 4.19
C SER A 45 9.14 12.84 3.73
N GLU A 46 8.99 13.25 2.48
CA GLU A 46 7.68 13.34 1.84
C GLU A 46 7.12 11.94 1.57
N SER A 47 5.80 11.82 1.59
CA SER A 47 5.10 10.60 1.20
C SER A 47 4.68 10.68 -0.27
N HIS A 48 5.14 9.71 -1.07
CA HIS A 48 4.68 9.58 -2.46
C HIS A 48 3.16 9.36 -2.53
N ALA A 49 2.62 8.47 -1.70
CA ALA A 49 1.19 8.21 -1.63
C ALA A 49 0.37 9.48 -1.32
N PHE A 50 0.78 10.26 -0.31
CA PHE A 50 0.12 11.51 0.02
C PHE A 50 0.24 12.55 -1.10
N GLY A 51 1.39 12.57 -1.79
CA GLY A 51 1.62 13.41 -2.97
C GLY A 51 0.65 13.12 -4.12
N ILE A 52 0.27 11.84 -4.34
CA ILE A 52 -0.73 11.46 -5.35
C ILE A 52 -2.10 12.08 -5.02
N VAL A 53 -2.54 11.98 -3.77
CA VAL A 53 -3.82 12.54 -3.32
C VAL A 53 -3.85 14.07 -3.51
N ARG A 54 -2.77 14.76 -3.17
CA ARG A 54 -2.66 16.22 -3.38
C ARG A 54 -2.74 16.60 -4.86
N ARG A 55 -2.04 15.86 -5.73
CA ARG A 55 -2.12 16.08 -7.19
C ARG A 55 -3.49 15.75 -7.77
N ALA A 56 -4.24 14.85 -7.15
CA ALA A 56 -5.61 14.56 -7.52
C ALA A 56 -6.62 15.68 -7.17
N GLY A 57 -6.17 16.72 -6.46
CA GLY A 57 -7.05 17.80 -5.99
C GLY A 57 -8.00 17.36 -4.87
N ILE A 58 -7.69 16.27 -4.18
CA ILE A 58 -8.49 15.81 -3.05
C ILE A 58 -7.99 16.51 -1.79
N GLU A 59 -8.91 17.25 -1.14
CA GLU A 59 -8.60 17.87 0.14
C GLU A 59 -8.40 16.80 1.23
N PRO A 60 -7.25 16.77 1.92
CA PRO A 60 -7.04 15.87 3.02
C PRO A 60 -8.04 16.08 4.15
N VAL A 61 -8.37 15.01 4.87
CA VAL A 61 -9.10 15.12 6.14
C VAL A 61 -8.24 15.88 7.16
N ALA A 62 -8.87 16.54 8.15
CA ALA A 62 -8.12 17.26 9.18
C ALA A 62 -7.20 16.34 9.99
N ASP A 63 -7.68 15.13 10.25
CA ASP A 63 -6.96 14.10 10.99
C ASP A 63 -6.14 13.21 10.04
N HIS A 64 -4.97 13.68 9.62
CA HIS A 64 -4.03 12.85 8.84
C HIS A 64 -2.60 12.94 9.39
N GLN A 65 -1.85 11.85 9.29
CA GLN A 65 -0.47 11.84 9.76
C GLN A 65 0.42 10.82 9.05
N PRO A 66 1.73 11.10 8.96
CA PRO A 66 2.70 10.12 8.48
C PRO A 66 2.96 9.02 9.51
N LEU A 67 3.21 7.80 9.02
CA LEU A 67 3.73 6.70 9.78
C LEU A 67 5.13 6.34 9.28
N VAL A 68 6.10 6.28 10.16
CA VAL A 68 7.51 6.03 9.79
C VAL A 68 7.77 4.54 9.62
N PHE A 69 8.19 4.15 8.42
CA PHE A 69 8.64 2.80 8.08
C PHE A 69 10.08 2.88 7.57
N PRO A 70 11.08 2.56 8.40
CA PRO A 70 12.48 2.70 8.03
C PRO A 70 12.85 1.72 6.91
N MET A 71 13.65 2.19 5.96
CA MET A 71 14.27 1.35 4.93
C MET A 71 15.47 0.62 5.53
N THR A 72 15.28 -0.58 6.03
CA THR A 72 16.33 -1.38 6.66
C THR A 72 16.06 -2.87 6.43
N TYR A 73 17.14 -3.67 6.44
CA TYR A 73 17.06 -5.15 6.44
C TYR A 73 17.06 -5.74 7.86
N ASP A 74 17.23 -4.91 8.87
CA ASP A 74 17.22 -5.31 10.27
C ASP A 74 15.78 -5.68 10.70
N ALA A 75 15.54 -6.99 10.84
CA ALA A 75 14.21 -7.50 11.18
C ALA A 75 13.70 -7.00 12.54
N GLU A 76 14.58 -6.78 13.52
CA GLU A 76 14.20 -6.27 14.84
C GLU A 76 13.73 -4.81 14.74
N LYS A 77 14.48 -3.97 14.01
CA LYS A 77 14.09 -2.57 13.76
C LYS A 77 12.78 -2.47 13.00
N LEU A 78 12.59 -3.31 11.98
CA LEU A 78 11.33 -3.39 11.24
C LEU A 78 10.18 -3.80 12.15
N GLY A 79 10.34 -4.86 12.94
CA GLY A 79 9.32 -5.33 13.86
C GLY A 79 8.92 -4.27 14.88
N LYS A 80 9.88 -3.55 15.46
CA LYS A 80 9.62 -2.41 16.38
C LYS A 80 8.86 -1.29 15.69
N ALA A 81 9.21 -0.94 14.43
CA ALA A 81 8.51 0.09 13.67
C ALA A 81 7.07 -0.31 13.36
N TRP A 82 6.82 -1.55 12.94
CA TRP A 82 5.47 -2.05 12.69
C TRP A 82 4.61 -2.07 13.95
N LEU A 83 5.18 -2.53 15.07
CA LEU A 83 4.48 -2.53 16.35
C LEU A 83 4.11 -1.11 16.78
N LYS A 84 5.05 -0.17 16.70
CA LYS A 84 4.81 1.24 17.03
C LYS A 84 3.71 1.85 16.18
N THR A 85 3.73 1.61 14.87
CA THR A 85 2.70 2.14 13.96
C THR A 85 1.33 1.48 14.21
N ALA A 86 1.29 0.17 14.49
CA ALA A 86 0.06 -0.52 14.88
C ALA A 86 -0.51 0.04 16.19
N GLN A 87 0.33 0.26 17.20
CA GLN A 87 -0.07 0.88 18.46
C GLN A 87 -0.59 2.32 18.30
N THR A 88 -0.14 3.03 17.27
CA THR A 88 -0.63 4.37 16.95
C THR A 88 -2.07 4.33 16.40
N VAL A 89 -2.38 3.39 15.50
CA VAL A 89 -3.71 3.33 14.86
C VAL A 89 -4.75 2.55 15.68
N LEU A 90 -4.32 1.62 16.51
CA LEU A 90 -5.18 0.72 17.26
C LEU A 90 -6.24 1.43 18.12
N PRO A 91 -5.92 2.49 18.90
CA PRO A 91 -6.92 3.19 19.71
C PRO A 91 -8.04 3.81 18.89
N TRP A 92 -7.75 4.31 17.68
CA TRP A 92 -8.77 4.88 16.80
C TRP A 92 -9.71 3.81 16.26
N LEU A 93 -9.15 2.67 15.85
CA LEU A 93 -9.91 1.52 15.39
C LEU A 93 -10.81 0.95 16.49
N GLN A 94 -10.29 0.87 17.72
CA GLN A 94 -11.05 0.43 18.87
C GLN A 94 -12.16 1.42 19.28
N ALA A 95 -11.96 2.71 19.00
CA ALA A 95 -12.98 3.74 19.18
C ALA A 95 -14.04 3.77 18.05
N GLY A 96 -14.01 2.83 17.10
CA GLY A 96 -14.96 2.75 15.99
C GLY A 96 -14.63 3.62 14.79
N GLN A 97 -13.44 4.25 14.75
CA GLN A 97 -13.04 5.14 13.67
C GLN A 97 -12.31 4.36 12.55
N ASP A 98 -12.79 4.49 11.32
CA ASP A 98 -12.11 3.95 10.14
C ASP A 98 -10.79 4.71 9.88
N VAL A 99 -9.73 3.95 9.58
CA VAL A 99 -8.40 4.48 9.24
C VAL A 99 -8.06 4.07 7.81
N LEU A 100 -7.84 5.04 6.92
CA LEU A 100 -7.36 4.82 5.56
C LEU A 100 -5.83 4.85 5.56
N PHE A 101 -5.21 3.75 5.16
CA PHE A 101 -3.77 3.68 4.92
C PHE A 101 -3.53 3.88 3.43
N LEU A 102 -2.96 5.03 3.07
CA LEU A 102 -2.72 5.42 1.68
C LEU A 102 -1.49 4.70 1.12
N VAL A 103 -1.63 4.05 -0.03
CA VAL A 103 -0.57 3.25 -0.66
C VAL A 103 -0.38 3.66 -2.10
N GLU A 104 0.86 3.91 -2.50
CA GLU A 104 1.26 4.00 -3.90
C GLU A 104 1.18 2.62 -4.57
N GLY A 105 0.67 2.53 -5.80
CA GLY A 105 0.43 1.27 -6.48
C GLY A 105 -0.79 0.54 -5.94
N ASP A 106 -0.62 -0.76 -5.69
CA ASP A 106 -1.63 -1.64 -5.10
C ASP A 106 -1.21 -2.11 -3.70
N ALA A 107 -2.12 -2.02 -2.73
CA ALA A 107 -1.85 -2.32 -1.33
C ALA A 107 -1.61 -3.81 -1.04
N SER A 108 -1.92 -4.71 -1.98
CA SER A 108 -1.67 -6.14 -1.88
C SER A 108 -0.33 -6.56 -2.50
N THR A 109 0.35 -5.66 -3.26
CA THR A 109 1.55 -5.97 -4.04
C THR A 109 2.76 -5.21 -3.49
N TYR A 110 3.67 -5.92 -2.80
CA TYR A 110 4.91 -5.38 -2.20
C TYR A 110 4.72 -4.11 -1.34
N ALA A 111 3.56 -3.94 -0.76
CA ALA A 111 3.19 -2.77 0.02
C ALA A 111 3.40 -2.97 1.53
N THR A 112 3.71 -1.90 2.22
CA THR A 112 3.87 -1.88 3.69
C THR A 112 2.56 -2.17 4.43
N PHE A 113 1.41 -1.95 3.79
CA PHE A 113 0.08 -2.17 4.38
C PHE A 113 -0.09 -3.58 4.95
N GLY A 114 0.33 -4.61 4.20
CA GLY A 114 0.18 -6.00 4.65
C GLY A 114 0.89 -6.31 5.97
N HIS A 115 2.03 -5.67 6.24
CA HIS A 115 2.74 -5.80 7.52
C HIS A 115 1.97 -5.12 8.65
N LEU A 116 1.50 -3.89 8.43
CA LEU A 116 0.70 -3.17 9.42
C LEU A 116 -0.60 -3.92 9.73
N ALA A 117 -1.31 -4.39 8.70
CA ALA A 117 -2.57 -5.13 8.85
C ALA A 117 -2.38 -6.41 9.70
N ARG A 118 -1.33 -7.19 9.44
CA ARG A 118 -1.00 -8.37 10.24
C ARG A 118 -0.68 -8.01 11.69
N THR A 119 0.08 -6.94 11.91
CA THR A 119 0.45 -6.48 13.26
C THR A 119 -0.79 -5.99 14.04
N VAL A 120 -1.68 -5.23 13.39
CA VAL A 120 -2.94 -4.81 14.01
C VAL A 120 -3.81 -6.01 14.38
N LYS A 121 -3.96 -6.98 13.47
CA LYS A 121 -4.71 -8.21 13.75
C LYS A 121 -4.11 -9.07 14.86
N SER A 122 -2.79 -9.06 15.03
CA SER A 122 -2.15 -9.77 16.15
C SER A 122 -2.42 -9.10 17.51
N LEU A 123 -2.74 -7.81 17.52
CA LEU A 123 -3.10 -7.05 18.72
C LEU A 123 -4.61 -7.11 19.02
N ASP A 124 -5.44 -7.11 17.97
CA ASP A 124 -6.90 -7.27 18.08
C ASP A 124 -7.44 -7.90 16.79
N GLU A 125 -7.73 -9.21 16.83
CA GLU A 125 -8.18 -10.00 15.67
C GLU A 125 -9.54 -9.58 15.11
N ARG A 126 -10.36 -8.90 15.91
CA ARG A 126 -11.70 -8.42 15.53
C ARG A 126 -11.65 -7.29 14.50
N ILE A 127 -10.49 -6.60 14.38
CA ILE A 127 -10.35 -5.47 13.45
C ILE A 127 -10.29 -5.98 12.02
N SER A 128 -11.19 -5.47 11.18
CA SER A 128 -11.18 -5.74 9.75
C SER A 128 -10.12 -4.93 9.02
N THR A 129 -9.40 -5.57 8.07
CA THR A 129 -8.31 -4.92 7.32
C THR A 129 -8.49 -5.08 5.81
N PRO A 130 -9.58 -4.55 5.22
CA PRO A 130 -9.84 -4.68 3.79
C PRO A 130 -8.82 -3.91 2.95
N VAL A 131 -8.67 -4.33 1.69
CA VAL A 131 -7.86 -3.66 0.67
C VAL A 131 -8.77 -3.17 -0.45
N ILE A 132 -8.59 -1.93 -0.84
CA ILE A 132 -9.13 -1.39 -2.08
C ILE A 132 -8.06 -1.56 -3.15
N ALA A 133 -8.34 -2.37 -4.15
CA ALA A 133 -7.39 -2.70 -5.21
C ALA A 133 -7.00 -1.46 -6.04
N GLY A 134 -5.77 -1.47 -6.54
CA GLY A 134 -5.22 -0.40 -7.35
C GLY A 134 -4.51 -0.90 -8.61
N ILE A 135 -3.99 0.04 -9.39
CA ILE A 135 -3.19 -0.25 -10.58
C ILE A 135 -1.73 -0.34 -10.18
N ASN A 136 -1.10 -1.47 -10.51
CA ASN A 136 0.33 -1.65 -10.31
C ASN A 136 1.16 -0.84 -11.32
N ALA A 137 2.36 -0.43 -10.93
CA ALA A 137 3.26 0.35 -11.78
C ALA A 137 3.61 -0.39 -13.09
N PHE A 138 3.81 -1.71 -13.05
CA PHE A 138 4.12 -2.49 -14.24
C PHE A 138 2.94 -2.56 -15.22
N THR A 139 1.70 -2.64 -14.72
CA THR A 139 0.49 -2.58 -15.55
C THR A 139 0.39 -1.25 -16.28
N ALA A 140 0.63 -0.15 -15.56
CA ALA A 140 0.65 1.19 -16.18
C ALA A 140 1.80 1.34 -17.17
N ALA A 141 2.98 0.79 -16.89
CA ALA A 141 4.13 0.83 -17.80
C ALA A 141 3.83 0.10 -19.11
N GLY A 142 3.25 -1.12 -19.07
CA GLY A 142 2.83 -1.86 -20.25
C GLY A 142 1.85 -1.05 -21.12
N ALA A 143 0.85 -0.44 -20.48
CA ALA A 143 -0.11 0.42 -21.18
C ALA A 143 0.55 1.66 -21.82
N MET A 144 1.52 2.29 -21.14
CA MET A 144 2.23 3.48 -21.66
C MET A 144 3.09 3.17 -22.87
N VAL A 145 3.72 2.00 -22.92
CA VAL A 145 4.55 1.60 -24.06
C VAL A 145 3.75 0.90 -25.17
N GLY A 146 2.44 0.65 -24.93
CA GLY A 146 1.56 0.00 -25.89
C GLY A 146 1.93 -1.45 -26.16
N GLN A 147 2.54 -2.14 -25.19
CA GLN A 147 2.92 -3.53 -25.30
C GLN A 147 2.15 -4.36 -24.27
N PRO A 148 1.58 -5.50 -24.68
CA PRO A 148 1.02 -6.46 -23.73
C PRO A 148 2.14 -7.01 -22.83
N LEU A 149 1.83 -7.23 -21.57
CA LEU A 149 2.76 -7.86 -20.63
C LEU A 149 2.77 -9.38 -20.77
N ALA A 150 1.70 -9.96 -21.25
CA ALA A 150 1.55 -11.37 -21.55
C ALA A 150 0.42 -11.55 -22.56
N GLU A 151 0.55 -12.49 -23.47
CA GLU A 151 -0.45 -12.86 -24.47
C GLU A 151 -0.70 -14.37 -24.41
N GLN A 152 -1.94 -14.77 -24.64
CA GLN A 152 -2.35 -16.19 -24.68
C GLN A 152 -1.84 -17.00 -23.50
N ASP A 153 -0.86 -17.87 -23.72
CA ASP A 153 -0.25 -18.79 -22.75
C ASP A 153 1.08 -18.30 -22.18
N ASP A 154 1.46 -17.05 -22.47
CA ASP A 154 2.66 -16.43 -21.89
C ASP A 154 2.62 -16.44 -20.37
N THR A 155 3.74 -16.79 -19.78
CA THR A 155 3.93 -16.80 -18.33
C THR A 155 4.65 -15.54 -17.87
N MET A 156 4.19 -14.95 -16.75
CA MET A 156 4.79 -13.74 -16.19
C MET A 156 5.21 -13.95 -14.75
N ALA A 157 6.44 -13.52 -14.41
CA ALA A 157 6.91 -13.45 -13.05
C ALA A 157 7.13 -11.99 -12.62
N VAL A 158 6.64 -11.65 -11.41
CA VAL A 158 6.89 -10.35 -10.76
C VAL A 158 7.88 -10.57 -9.62
N VAL A 159 9.04 -9.93 -9.69
CA VAL A 159 10.19 -10.22 -8.84
C VAL A 159 10.69 -8.95 -8.16
N PRO A 160 10.99 -8.97 -6.84
CA PRO A 160 11.65 -7.85 -6.19
C PRO A 160 13.11 -7.78 -6.65
N ALA A 161 13.48 -6.76 -7.45
CA ALA A 161 14.79 -6.66 -8.09
C ALA A 161 15.96 -6.65 -7.07
N ALA A 162 15.77 -6.01 -5.92
CA ALA A 162 16.80 -5.94 -4.88
C ALA A 162 17.17 -7.31 -4.28
N TYR A 163 16.30 -8.30 -4.37
CA TYR A 163 16.50 -9.64 -3.79
C TYR A 163 16.57 -10.76 -4.85
N GLY A 164 16.13 -10.47 -6.05
CA GLY A 164 15.94 -11.47 -7.11
C GLY A 164 17.08 -11.63 -8.11
N VAL A 165 18.15 -10.82 -8.00
CA VAL A 165 19.23 -10.80 -9.01
C VAL A 165 19.86 -12.19 -9.23
N SER A 166 20.09 -12.97 -8.18
CA SER A 166 20.65 -14.32 -8.28
C SER A 166 19.69 -15.32 -8.95
N MET A 167 18.40 -15.03 -8.99
CA MET A 167 17.37 -15.88 -9.59
C MET A 167 17.14 -15.55 -11.07
N LEU A 168 17.60 -14.39 -11.56
CA LEU A 168 17.31 -13.91 -12.91
C LEU A 168 17.68 -14.92 -14.00
N PRO A 169 18.87 -15.57 -14.01
CA PRO A 169 19.20 -16.52 -15.08
C PRO A 169 18.20 -17.67 -15.19
N ARG A 170 17.69 -18.17 -14.07
CA ARG A 170 16.68 -19.22 -14.04
C ARG A 170 15.32 -18.67 -14.50
N LEU A 171 14.91 -17.51 -13.98
CA LEU A 171 13.61 -16.92 -14.29
C LEU A 171 13.51 -16.52 -15.76
N LEU A 172 14.60 -16.04 -16.38
CA LEU A 172 14.67 -15.74 -17.82
C LEU A 172 14.51 -16.98 -18.72
N HIS A 173 14.78 -18.16 -18.17
CA HIS A 173 14.54 -19.41 -18.88
C HIS A 173 13.10 -19.91 -18.71
N ASP A 174 12.51 -19.69 -17.55
CA ASP A 174 11.25 -20.31 -17.13
C ASP A 174 10.02 -19.42 -17.43
N PHE A 175 10.20 -18.10 -17.70
CA PHE A 175 9.11 -17.14 -17.89
C PHE A 175 9.31 -16.28 -19.13
N ASP A 176 8.21 -15.99 -19.83
CA ASP A 176 8.22 -15.18 -21.05
C ASP A 176 8.39 -13.69 -20.72
N THR A 177 7.83 -13.25 -19.61
CA THR A 177 7.93 -11.87 -19.12
C THR A 177 8.41 -11.81 -17.68
N LEU A 178 9.43 -10.96 -17.45
CA LEU A 178 9.88 -10.64 -16.11
C LEU A 178 9.61 -9.18 -15.76
N VAL A 179 8.90 -8.97 -14.68
CA VAL A 179 8.67 -7.64 -14.08
C VAL A 179 9.58 -7.48 -12.87
N LEU A 180 10.53 -6.58 -12.96
CA LEU A 180 11.45 -6.27 -11.87
C LEU A 180 10.94 -5.07 -11.09
N MET A 181 10.56 -5.28 -9.83
CA MET A 181 10.06 -4.25 -8.92
C MET A 181 11.02 -3.96 -7.78
N LYS A 182 11.09 -2.69 -7.38
CA LYS A 182 11.96 -2.13 -6.29
C LYS A 182 13.44 -2.15 -6.60
#